data_c998e53253c8a7bdb448a07b483d31f0
#
_entry.id   c998e53253c8a7bdb448a07b483d31f0
#
_cell.length_a   1.000
_cell.length_b   1.000
_cell.length_c   1.000
_cell.angle_alpha   90.00
_cell.angle_beta   90.00
_cell.angle_gamma   90.00
#
_symmetry.space_group_name_H-M   'P 1'
#
loop_
_entity.id
_entity.type
_entity.pdbx_description
1 polymer ?
#
loop_
_entity_poly.entity_id
_entity_poly.type
_entity_poly.pdbx_seq_one_letter_code
_entity_poly.pdbx_strand_id
1 'polypeptide(L)'
;MRFLKHYHDSYLSYFLMYFFFFFSLAFFSGFISVYLMDQGYSASQVSFVVSCSYILSVIVQPFIGKLNDQYESRYVNSILLLAAGMLGIIFIFLKNIYLITVAYSLVLAITNGTNPIIERMAILSRFKYGSIRVWATIGYAVATIIAGLIYKNIGPYSLYIFFAIGELLCVIGILGTHSILPPIEKIVEKVSMTSVFKIKHIPFYLIIVCLF
;
A
#
# COMPACT_ATOMS: atom_id res chain seq x y z
N MET A 1 -4.40 19.56 23.44
CA MET A 1 -5.75 19.28 22.90
C MET A 1 -6.16 20.16 21.70
N ARG A 2 -5.77 21.44 21.59
CA ARG A 2 -6.12 22.31 20.44
C ARG A 2 -5.49 21.84 19.11
N PHE A 3 -4.27 21.32 19.08
CA PHE A 3 -3.57 20.82 17.87
C PHE A 3 -4.28 19.61 17.25
N LEU A 4 -4.74 18.67 18.06
CA LEU A 4 -5.45 17.46 17.58
C LEU A 4 -6.78 17.79 16.89
N LYS A 5 -7.46 18.83 17.35
CA LYS A 5 -8.74 19.27 16.73
C LYS A 5 -8.56 19.92 15.37
N HIS A 6 -7.39 20.54 15.10
CA HIS A 6 -7.03 21.13 13.80
C HIS A 6 -6.44 20.10 12.83
N TYR A 7 -5.90 18.99 13.34
CA TYR A 7 -5.30 17.94 12.54
C TYR A 7 -6.34 17.00 11.90
N HIS A 8 -7.44 16.72 12.63
CA HIS A 8 -8.52 15.89 12.11
C HIS A 8 -9.21 16.53 10.89
N ASP A 9 -9.33 15.72 9.84
CA ASP A 9 -9.90 16.08 8.54
C ASP A 9 -9.23 17.33 7.92
N SER A 10 -7.91 17.47 8.15
CA SER A 10 -7.09 18.55 7.59
C SER A 10 -6.45 18.10 6.27
N TYR A 11 -6.09 19.06 5.42
CA TYR A 11 -5.33 18.76 4.20
C TYR A 11 -4.00 18.06 4.51
N LEU A 12 -3.38 18.41 5.65
CA LEU A 12 -2.12 17.82 6.11
C LEU A 12 -2.26 16.31 6.35
N SER A 13 -3.38 15.84 6.91
CA SER A 13 -3.59 14.41 7.14
C SER A 13 -3.67 13.62 5.83
N TYR A 14 -4.36 14.15 4.82
CA TYR A 14 -4.41 13.54 3.48
C TYR A 14 -3.07 13.62 2.74
N PHE A 15 -2.34 14.72 2.90
CA PHE A 15 -0.98 14.85 2.39
C PHE A 15 -0.06 13.78 2.99
N LEU A 16 -0.02 13.63 4.32
CA LEU A 16 0.80 12.62 4.99
C LEU A 16 0.42 11.22 4.55
N MET A 17 -0.87 10.91 4.49
CA MET A 17 -1.36 9.62 4.03
C MET A 17 -0.86 9.29 2.62
N TYR A 18 -1.10 10.16 1.64
CA TYR A 18 -0.77 9.89 0.25
C TYR A 18 0.72 9.95 -0.04
N PHE A 19 1.39 10.99 0.44
CA PHE A 19 2.82 11.16 0.21
C PHE A 19 3.61 9.99 0.78
N PHE A 20 3.39 9.65 2.05
CA PHE A 20 4.18 8.62 2.71
C PHE A 20 3.79 7.20 2.32
N PHE A 21 2.56 6.95 1.91
CA PHE A 21 2.19 5.67 1.34
C PHE A 21 2.97 5.34 0.06
N PHE A 22 3.02 6.24 -0.89
CA PHE A 22 3.76 6.04 -2.13
C PHE A 22 5.26 6.19 -1.97
N PHE A 23 5.69 7.00 -1.00
CA PHE A 23 7.08 7.09 -0.58
C PHE A 23 7.58 5.74 -0.04
N SER A 24 6.88 5.13 0.88
CA SER A 24 7.24 3.82 1.43
C SER A 24 7.20 2.72 0.37
N LEU A 25 6.19 2.72 -0.48
CA LEU A 25 6.09 1.76 -1.59
C LEU A 25 7.33 1.81 -2.51
N ALA A 26 7.84 3.00 -2.83
CA ALA A 26 9.03 3.15 -3.66
C ALA A 26 10.29 2.60 -2.99
N PHE A 27 10.45 2.78 -1.68
CA PHE A 27 11.56 2.22 -0.92
C PHE A 27 11.53 0.70 -0.87
N PHE A 28 10.36 0.11 -0.69
CA PHE A 28 10.24 -1.34 -0.53
C PHE A 28 10.31 -2.09 -1.86
N SER A 29 9.53 -1.67 -2.86
CA SER A 29 9.40 -2.40 -4.12
C SER A 29 10.35 -1.91 -5.22
N GLY A 30 10.73 -0.64 -5.22
CA GLY A 30 11.50 -0.03 -6.30
C GLY A 30 12.92 -0.58 -6.44
N PHE A 31 13.53 -1.03 -5.35
CA PHE A 31 14.93 -1.50 -5.34
C PHE A 31 15.08 -2.98 -5.03
N ILE A 32 14.00 -3.74 -4.92
CA ILE A 32 14.07 -5.16 -4.53
C ILE A 32 14.96 -6.00 -5.43
N SER A 33 14.89 -5.77 -6.75
CA SER A 33 15.70 -6.54 -7.69
C SER A 33 17.20 -6.27 -7.52
N VAL A 34 17.58 -5.02 -7.34
CA VAL A 34 18.97 -4.64 -7.09
C VAL A 34 19.44 -5.22 -5.75
N TYR A 35 18.63 -5.05 -4.71
CA TYR A 35 18.92 -5.58 -3.37
C TYR A 35 19.18 -7.09 -3.37
N LEU A 36 18.30 -7.87 -4.00
CA LEU A 36 18.44 -9.33 -4.02
C LEU A 36 19.62 -9.77 -4.90
N MET A 37 19.89 -9.11 -6.01
CA MET A 37 21.06 -9.38 -6.84
C MET A 37 22.36 -9.09 -6.09
N ASP A 38 22.43 -8.02 -5.34
CA ASP A 38 23.59 -7.67 -4.50
C ASP A 38 23.80 -8.67 -3.35
N GLN A 39 22.75 -9.36 -2.90
CA GLN A 39 22.82 -10.47 -1.95
C GLN A 39 23.26 -11.79 -2.60
N GLY A 40 23.51 -11.80 -3.92
CA GLY A 40 23.99 -12.97 -4.65
C GLY A 40 22.89 -13.87 -5.23
N TYR A 41 21.62 -13.45 -5.20
CA TYR A 41 20.53 -14.21 -5.83
C TYR A 41 20.53 -14.02 -7.34
N SER A 42 20.23 -15.10 -8.07
CA SER A 42 20.13 -15.05 -9.54
C SER A 42 18.89 -14.26 -10.00
N ALA A 43 18.94 -13.72 -11.22
CA ALA A 43 17.80 -13.01 -11.82
C ALA A 43 16.51 -13.87 -11.85
N SER A 44 16.63 -15.18 -12.04
CA SER A 44 15.49 -16.12 -12.00
C SER A 44 14.86 -16.19 -10.60
N GLN A 45 15.69 -16.23 -9.55
CA GLN A 45 15.19 -16.23 -8.17
C GLN A 45 14.51 -14.90 -7.82
N VAL A 46 15.08 -13.78 -8.25
CA VAL A 46 14.47 -12.45 -8.07
C VAL A 46 13.11 -12.36 -8.77
N SER A 47 13.03 -12.82 -10.02
CA SER A 47 11.78 -12.86 -10.77
C SER A 47 10.72 -13.75 -10.10
N PHE A 48 11.14 -14.87 -9.53
CA PHE A 48 10.26 -15.76 -8.76
C PHE A 48 9.68 -15.02 -7.53
N VAL A 49 10.51 -14.33 -6.73
CA VAL A 49 10.06 -13.55 -5.58
C VAL A 49 9.03 -12.50 -5.98
N VAL A 50 9.31 -11.74 -7.03
CA VAL A 50 8.42 -10.68 -7.52
C VAL A 50 7.11 -11.27 -8.06
N SER A 51 7.16 -12.35 -8.83
CA SER A 51 5.95 -13.00 -9.38
C SER A 51 5.04 -13.54 -8.27
N CYS A 52 5.62 -14.22 -7.26
CA CYS A 52 4.86 -14.71 -6.11
C CYS A 52 4.16 -13.57 -5.36
N SER A 53 4.79 -12.39 -5.25
CA SER A 53 4.21 -11.26 -4.56
C SER A 53 2.96 -10.71 -5.26
N TYR A 54 2.94 -10.67 -6.59
CA TYR A 54 1.76 -10.26 -7.35
C TYR A 54 0.63 -11.28 -7.23
N ILE A 55 0.93 -12.59 -7.30
CA ILE A 55 -0.07 -13.63 -7.12
C ILE A 55 -0.72 -13.53 -5.74
N LEU A 56 0.10 -13.41 -4.69
CA LEU A 56 -0.41 -13.27 -3.33
C LEU A 56 -1.22 -11.97 -3.15
N SER A 57 -0.80 -10.87 -3.76
CA SER A 57 -1.54 -9.60 -3.72
C SER A 57 -2.95 -9.75 -4.28
N VAL A 58 -3.11 -10.43 -5.43
CA VAL A 58 -4.45 -10.67 -6.03
C VAL A 58 -5.33 -11.51 -5.10
N ILE A 59 -4.75 -12.52 -4.44
CA ILE A 59 -5.51 -13.40 -3.51
C ILE A 59 -5.94 -12.65 -2.25
N VAL A 60 -5.07 -11.80 -1.70
CA VAL A 60 -5.29 -11.12 -0.41
C VAL A 60 -6.19 -9.88 -0.54
N GLN A 61 -6.20 -9.20 -1.69
CA GLN A 61 -7.00 -7.98 -1.89
C GLN A 61 -8.49 -8.13 -1.52
N PRO A 62 -9.21 -9.19 -1.91
CA PRO A 62 -10.62 -9.37 -1.53
C PRO A 62 -10.82 -9.49 -0.01
N PHE A 63 -9.86 -10.09 0.70
CA PHE A 63 -9.94 -10.24 2.16
C PHE A 63 -9.74 -8.89 2.85
N ILE A 64 -8.79 -8.07 2.39
CA ILE A 64 -8.59 -6.72 2.89
C ILE A 64 -9.82 -5.86 2.58
N GLY A 65 -10.40 -5.96 1.39
CA GLY A 65 -11.65 -5.29 1.04
C GLY A 65 -12.78 -5.65 2.01
N LYS A 66 -12.99 -6.95 2.26
CA LYS A 66 -14.01 -7.43 3.21
C LYS A 66 -13.79 -6.90 4.63
N LEU A 67 -12.54 -6.85 5.11
CA LEU A 67 -12.23 -6.27 6.42
C LEU A 67 -12.63 -4.79 6.48
N ASN A 68 -12.36 -4.02 5.42
CA ASN A 68 -12.74 -2.62 5.34
C ASN A 68 -14.25 -2.38 5.18
N ASP A 69 -14.98 -3.37 4.69
CA ASP A 69 -16.46 -3.32 4.64
C ASP A 69 -17.09 -3.63 6.00
N GLN A 70 -16.40 -4.35 6.87
CA GLN A 70 -16.90 -4.76 8.18
C GLN A 70 -16.46 -3.82 9.32
N TYR A 71 -15.30 -3.21 9.21
CA TYR A 71 -14.69 -2.41 10.25
C TYR A 71 -14.32 -1.01 9.74
N GLU A 72 -14.07 -0.10 10.67
CA GLU A 72 -13.65 1.25 10.31
C GLU A 72 -12.31 1.25 9.55
N SER A 73 -12.32 1.76 8.32
CA SER A 73 -11.18 1.71 7.40
C SER A 73 -9.90 2.33 7.97
N ARG A 74 -9.99 3.38 8.80
CA ARG A 74 -8.81 4.00 9.41
C ARG A 74 -8.04 3.03 10.29
N TYR A 75 -8.73 2.30 11.17
CA TYR A 75 -8.08 1.35 12.08
C TYR A 75 -7.57 0.11 11.36
N VAL A 76 -8.37 -0.45 10.44
CA VAL A 76 -7.97 -1.61 9.64
C VAL A 76 -6.68 -1.32 8.88
N ASN A 77 -6.65 -0.24 8.12
CA ASN A 77 -5.48 0.06 7.29
C ASN A 77 -4.28 0.52 8.13
N SER A 78 -4.50 1.21 9.26
CA SER A 78 -3.41 1.53 10.18
C SER A 78 -2.73 0.29 10.76
N ILE A 79 -3.51 -0.73 11.17
CA ILE A 79 -2.96 -1.97 11.69
C ILE A 79 -2.22 -2.74 10.58
N LEU A 80 -2.80 -2.82 9.38
CA LEU A 80 -2.20 -3.50 8.25
C LEU A 80 -0.87 -2.86 7.83
N LEU A 81 -0.81 -1.53 7.74
CA LEU A 81 0.42 -0.83 7.36
C LEU A 81 1.49 -0.88 8.46
N LEU A 82 1.11 -0.82 9.73
CA LEU A 82 2.06 -1.06 10.83
C LEU A 82 2.63 -2.48 10.77
N ALA A 83 1.79 -3.48 10.50
CA ALA A 83 2.25 -4.86 10.31
C ALA A 83 3.19 -4.98 9.10
N ALA A 84 2.89 -4.31 7.98
CA ALA A 84 3.76 -4.26 6.81
C ALA A 84 5.11 -3.60 7.15
N GLY A 85 5.12 -2.49 7.89
CA GLY A 85 6.33 -1.82 8.35
C GLY A 85 7.20 -2.72 9.24
N MET A 86 6.59 -3.44 10.19
CA MET A 86 7.30 -4.42 11.03
C MET A 86 7.88 -5.58 10.21
N LEU A 87 7.10 -6.13 9.27
CA LEU A 87 7.58 -7.16 8.36
C LEU A 87 8.73 -6.65 7.48
N GLY A 88 8.71 -5.39 7.05
CA GLY A 88 9.80 -4.75 6.32
C GLY A 88 11.09 -4.68 7.14
N ILE A 89 11.03 -4.44 8.44
CA ILE A 89 12.20 -4.51 9.33
C ILE A 89 12.70 -5.95 9.47
N ILE A 90 11.79 -6.91 9.66
CA ILE A 90 12.15 -8.34 9.76
C ILE A 90 12.81 -8.82 8.47
N PHE A 91 12.37 -8.31 7.31
CA PHE A 91 12.91 -8.65 6.00
C PHE A 91 14.44 -8.45 5.92
N ILE A 92 15.00 -7.48 6.63
CA ILE A 92 16.44 -7.19 6.66
C ILE A 92 17.26 -8.38 7.14
N PHE A 93 16.72 -9.17 8.05
CA PHE A 93 17.43 -10.30 8.69
C PHE A 93 17.27 -11.63 7.95
N LEU A 94 16.42 -11.67 6.92
CA LEU A 94 16.14 -12.89 6.18
C LEU A 94 17.25 -13.18 5.17
N LYS A 95 17.74 -14.42 5.17
CA LYS A 95 18.77 -14.92 4.24
C LYS A 95 18.29 -16.10 3.39
N ASN A 96 17.16 -16.68 3.73
CA ASN A 96 16.61 -17.81 2.98
C ASN A 96 15.63 -17.28 1.93
N ILE A 97 15.82 -17.68 0.66
CA ILE A 97 15.00 -17.19 -0.46
C ILE A 97 13.49 -17.45 -0.28
N TYR A 98 13.12 -18.57 0.34
CA TYR A 98 11.72 -18.90 0.58
C TYR A 98 11.10 -17.97 1.64
N LEU A 99 11.82 -17.68 2.73
CA LEU A 99 11.38 -16.73 3.76
C LEU A 99 11.33 -15.31 3.21
N ILE A 100 12.31 -14.92 2.39
CA ILE A 100 12.31 -13.65 1.65
C ILE A 100 11.08 -13.56 0.78
N THR A 101 10.76 -14.61 -0.01
CA THR A 101 9.58 -14.64 -0.88
C THR A 101 8.29 -14.46 -0.09
N VAL A 102 8.13 -15.17 1.02
CA VAL A 102 6.94 -15.05 1.87
C VAL A 102 6.81 -13.66 2.47
N ALA A 103 7.88 -13.14 3.08
CA ALA A 103 7.85 -11.83 3.72
C ALA A 103 7.61 -10.70 2.71
N TYR A 104 8.30 -10.71 1.57
CA TYR A 104 8.12 -9.74 0.49
C TYR A 104 6.70 -9.77 -0.07
N SER A 105 6.19 -10.97 -0.32
CA SER A 105 4.83 -11.16 -0.86
C SER A 105 3.75 -10.69 0.12
N LEU A 106 3.93 -10.94 1.42
CA LEU A 106 2.99 -10.46 2.45
C LEU A 106 2.97 -8.93 2.53
N VAL A 107 4.14 -8.28 2.55
CA VAL A 107 4.23 -6.82 2.59
C VAL A 107 3.55 -6.22 1.37
N LEU A 108 3.87 -6.69 0.16
CA LEU A 108 3.24 -6.17 -1.06
C LEU A 108 1.75 -6.49 -1.14
N ALA A 109 1.30 -7.66 -0.67
CA ALA A 109 -0.12 -7.99 -0.63
C ALA A 109 -0.91 -7.04 0.28
N ILE A 110 -0.35 -6.69 1.45
CA ILE A 110 -0.93 -5.71 2.36
C ILE A 110 -0.96 -4.33 1.70
N THR A 111 0.15 -3.86 1.18
CA THR A 111 0.28 -2.52 0.61
C THR A 111 -0.63 -2.36 -0.62
N ASN A 112 -0.60 -3.33 -1.55
CA ASN A 112 -1.46 -3.31 -2.73
C ASN A 112 -2.96 -3.44 -2.38
N GLY A 113 -3.30 -4.22 -1.34
CA GLY A 113 -4.68 -4.36 -0.87
C GLY A 113 -5.20 -3.10 -0.16
N THR A 114 -4.32 -2.34 0.48
CA THR A 114 -4.65 -1.08 1.17
C THR A 114 -4.79 0.09 0.18
N ASN A 115 -4.11 0.06 -0.96
CA ASN A 115 -4.09 1.14 -1.95
C ASN A 115 -5.50 1.60 -2.40
N PRO A 116 -6.44 0.72 -2.81
CA PRO A 116 -7.79 1.14 -3.20
C PRO A 116 -8.56 1.83 -2.07
N ILE A 117 -8.27 1.47 -0.83
CA ILE A 117 -8.92 2.06 0.35
C ILE A 117 -8.40 3.47 0.61
N ILE A 118 -7.09 3.68 0.50
CA ILE A 118 -6.47 5.02 0.57
C ILE A 118 -7.01 5.92 -0.54
N GLU A 119 -7.19 5.40 -1.76
CA GLU A 119 -7.84 6.11 -2.85
C GLU A 119 -9.28 6.52 -2.49
N ARG A 120 -10.07 5.57 -1.96
CA ARG A 120 -11.45 5.83 -1.51
C ARG A 120 -11.48 6.91 -0.43
N MET A 121 -10.55 6.88 0.53
CA MET A 121 -10.46 7.90 1.59
C MET A 121 -10.20 9.30 1.01
N ALA A 122 -9.36 9.41 -0.01
CA ALA A 122 -9.08 10.67 -0.67
C ALA A 122 -10.27 11.18 -1.51
N ILE A 123 -10.96 10.29 -2.24
CA ILE A 123 -12.14 10.64 -3.04
C ILE A 123 -13.28 11.16 -2.16
N LEU A 124 -13.48 10.54 -0.98
CA LEU A 124 -14.51 10.93 -0.03
C LEU A 124 -14.12 12.14 0.84
N SER A 125 -12.92 12.67 0.68
CA SER A 125 -12.48 13.86 1.40
C SER A 125 -13.22 15.12 0.91
N ARG A 126 -13.21 16.17 1.73
CA ARG A 126 -13.72 17.51 1.35
C ARG A 126 -12.80 18.25 0.36
N PHE A 127 -11.61 17.73 0.09
CA PHE A 127 -10.64 18.36 -0.80
C PHE A 127 -10.79 17.82 -2.23
N LYS A 128 -10.32 18.59 -3.22
CA LYS A 128 -10.28 18.11 -4.61
C LYS A 128 -9.33 16.91 -4.71
N TYR A 129 -9.83 15.79 -5.18
CA TYR A 129 -9.06 14.56 -5.33
C TYR A 129 -7.72 14.76 -6.06
N GLY A 130 -7.71 15.51 -7.17
CA GLY A 130 -6.49 15.80 -7.92
C GLY A 130 -5.40 16.49 -7.10
N SER A 131 -5.77 17.39 -6.16
CA SER A 131 -4.80 18.08 -5.30
C SER A 131 -4.16 17.15 -4.26
N ILE A 132 -4.85 16.08 -3.87
CA ILE A 132 -4.31 15.05 -2.97
C ILE A 132 -3.48 14.06 -3.79
N ARG A 133 -3.99 13.62 -4.94
CA ARG A 133 -3.36 12.61 -5.79
C ARG A 133 -1.96 12.99 -6.27
N VAL A 134 -1.70 14.27 -6.52
CA VAL A 134 -0.37 14.78 -6.92
C VAL A 134 0.71 14.37 -5.92
N TRP A 135 0.40 14.33 -4.62
CA TRP A 135 1.37 13.95 -3.59
C TRP A 135 1.84 12.50 -3.67
N ALA A 136 1.04 11.60 -4.26
CA ALA A 136 1.47 10.24 -4.55
C ALA A 136 2.66 10.22 -5.51
N THR A 137 2.55 10.95 -6.62
CA THR A 137 3.59 11.02 -7.63
C THR A 137 4.85 11.70 -7.08
N ILE A 138 4.68 12.80 -6.34
CA ILE A 138 5.79 13.52 -5.72
C ILE A 138 6.47 12.63 -4.68
N GLY A 139 5.70 11.95 -3.81
CA GLY A 139 6.21 11.04 -2.79
C GLY A 139 7.03 9.90 -3.40
N TYR A 140 6.51 9.26 -4.44
CA TYR A 140 7.21 8.19 -5.16
C TYR A 140 8.50 8.68 -5.82
N ALA A 141 8.46 9.83 -6.51
CA ALA A 141 9.62 10.40 -7.19
C ALA A 141 10.72 10.81 -6.20
N VAL A 142 10.35 11.52 -5.12
CA VAL A 142 11.29 11.93 -4.06
C VAL A 142 11.90 10.70 -3.40
N ALA A 143 11.09 9.68 -3.08
CA ALA A 143 11.56 8.44 -2.49
C ALA A 143 12.56 7.72 -3.39
N THR A 144 12.31 7.62 -4.68
CA THR A 144 13.20 6.96 -5.64
C THR A 144 14.57 7.63 -5.69
N ILE A 145 14.60 8.98 -5.70
CA ILE A 145 15.86 9.74 -5.68
C ILE A 145 16.62 9.50 -4.38
N ILE A 146 15.92 9.63 -3.25
CA ILE A 146 16.51 9.46 -1.91
C ILE A 146 16.99 8.01 -1.72
N ALA A 147 16.19 7.02 -2.15
CA ALA A 147 16.52 5.61 -2.05
C ALA A 147 17.83 5.27 -2.81
N GLY A 148 18.02 5.79 -4.02
CA GLY A 148 19.27 5.61 -4.76
C GLY A 148 20.49 6.19 -4.04
N LEU A 149 20.35 7.39 -3.45
CA LEU A 149 21.43 8.03 -2.69
C LEU A 149 21.75 7.26 -1.40
N ILE A 150 20.72 6.83 -0.67
CA ILE A 150 20.86 6.08 0.58
C ILE A 150 21.46 4.70 0.32
N TYR A 151 21.01 4.02 -0.72
CA TYR A 151 21.53 2.71 -1.13
C TYR A 151 23.05 2.76 -1.33
N LYS A 152 23.52 3.77 -2.04
CA LYS A 152 24.96 3.94 -2.35
C LYS A 152 25.81 4.34 -1.14
N ASN A 153 25.30 5.23 -0.27
CA ASN A 153 26.11 5.87 0.78
C ASN A 153 25.99 5.21 2.15
N ILE A 154 24.85 4.63 2.48
CA ILE A 154 24.55 4.05 3.81
C ILE A 154 24.48 2.53 3.72
N GLY A 155 23.92 2.00 2.64
CA GLY A 155 23.80 0.57 2.40
C GLY A 155 22.35 0.12 2.17
N PRO A 156 22.20 -1.10 1.63
CA PRO A 156 20.90 -1.60 1.15
C PRO A 156 19.85 -1.80 2.26
N TYR A 157 20.28 -2.08 3.50
CA TYR A 157 19.36 -2.32 4.62
C TYR A 157 18.57 -1.07 5.03
N SER A 158 19.13 0.11 4.80
CA SER A 158 18.50 1.38 5.13
C SER A 158 17.18 1.60 4.39
N LEU A 159 17.00 1.05 3.18
CA LEU A 159 15.76 1.14 2.42
C LEU A 159 14.54 0.65 3.23
N TYR A 160 14.69 -0.46 3.92
CA TYR A 160 13.61 -1.08 4.69
C TYR A 160 13.32 -0.33 5.99
N ILE A 161 14.32 0.36 6.56
CA ILE A 161 14.13 1.26 7.70
C ILE A 161 13.31 2.49 7.25
N PHE A 162 13.66 3.11 6.12
CA PHE A 162 12.91 4.24 5.57
C PHE A 162 11.50 3.83 5.12
N PHE A 163 11.32 2.62 4.61
CA PHE A 163 10.01 2.03 4.36
C PHE A 163 9.17 2.02 5.64
N ALA A 164 9.67 1.46 6.74
CA ALA A 164 8.94 1.37 8.00
C ALA A 164 8.61 2.75 8.59
N ILE A 165 9.53 3.72 8.49
CA ILE A 165 9.28 5.11 8.89
C ILE A 165 8.18 5.73 8.01
N GLY A 166 8.23 5.49 6.70
CA GLY A 166 7.19 5.96 5.77
C GLY A 166 5.81 5.38 6.12
N GLU A 167 5.72 4.08 6.41
CA GLU A 167 4.47 3.45 6.85
C GLU A 167 3.93 4.06 8.16
N LEU A 168 4.81 4.33 9.13
CA LEU A 168 4.43 4.98 10.38
C LEU A 168 3.85 6.39 10.13
N LEU A 169 4.50 7.18 9.28
CA LEU A 169 4.03 8.54 8.93
C LEU A 169 2.73 8.49 8.11
N CYS A 170 2.57 7.49 7.23
CA CYS A 170 1.32 7.22 6.53
C CYS A 170 0.18 6.91 7.52
N VAL A 171 0.42 6.06 8.51
CA VAL A 171 -0.55 5.72 9.56
C VAL A 171 -0.96 6.95 10.35
N ILE A 172 -0.03 7.83 10.71
CA ILE A 172 -0.35 9.12 11.33
C ILE A 172 -1.29 9.93 10.43
N GLY A 173 -1.03 9.96 9.12
CA GLY A 173 -1.92 10.57 8.13
C GLY A 173 -3.32 9.96 8.13
N ILE A 174 -3.43 8.62 8.03
CA ILE A 174 -4.70 7.88 8.01
C ILE A 174 -5.54 8.16 9.25
N LEU A 175 -4.95 8.13 10.44
CA LEU A 175 -5.66 8.40 11.70
C LEU A 175 -6.20 9.84 11.77
N GLY A 176 -5.60 10.76 11.01
CA GLY A 176 -6.07 12.14 10.91
C GLY A 176 -7.17 12.37 9.85
N THR A 177 -7.47 11.42 8.98
CA THR A 177 -8.51 11.57 7.95
C THR A 177 -9.92 11.46 8.51
N HIS A 178 -10.93 11.79 7.68
CA HIS A 178 -12.32 11.57 8.04
C HIS A 178 -12.64 10.08 8.23
N SER A 179 -13.45 9.77 9.25
CA SER A 179 -13.88 8.38 9.51
C SER A 179 -14.81 7.90 8.41
N ILE A 180 -14.43 6.83 7.75
CA ILE A 180 -15.32 6.08 6.86
C ILE A 180 -15.82 4.88 7.65
N LEU A 181 -17.01 5.02 8.22
CA LEU A 181 -17.70 3.91 8.88
C LEU A 181 -18.17 2.91 7.82
N PRO A 182 -18.20 1.62 8.16
CA PRO A 182 -18.85 0.64 7.30
C PRO A 182 -20.30 1.07 7.08
N PRO A 183 -20.89 0.82 5.90
CA PRO A 183 -22.29 1.12 5.66
C PRO A 183 -23.12 0.43 6.74
N ILE A 184 -23.84 1.23 7.55
CA ILE A 184 -24.81 0.72 8.53
C ILE A 184 -25.72 -0.23 7.76
N GLU A 185 -25.87 -1.45 8.26
CA GLU A 185 -26.71 -2.51 7.70
C GLU A 185 -28.03 -1.95 7.10
N LYS A 186 -28.02 -1.61 5.85
CA LYS A 186 -29.22 -1.43 5.07
C LYS A 186 -28.96 -2.07 3.72
N ILE A 187 -29.43 -3.32 3.61
CA ILE A 187 -29.79 -3.95 2.34
C ILE A 187 -28.68 -3.84 1.29
N VAL A 188 -27.52 -4.36 1.58
CA VAL A 188 -26.73 -4.93 0.51
C VAL A 188 -27.34 -6.30 0.28
N GLU A 189 -28.35 -6.39 -0.61
CA GLU A 189 -28.57 -7.64 -1.34
C GLU A 189 -27.18 -8.17 -1.65
N LYS A 190 -26.91 -9.41 -1.26
CA LYS A 190 -25.65 -10.11 -1.59
C LYS A 190 -25.53 -10.08 -3.10
N VAL A 191 -24.96 -9.02 -3.64
CA VAL A 191 -24.64 -8.93 -5.06
C VAL A 191 -23.58 -10.02 -5.28
N SER A 192 -24.04 -11.16 -5.76
CA SER A 192 -23.16 -12.26 -6.09
C SER A 192 -22.12 -11.75 -7.10
N MET A 193 -20.85 -12.10 -6.92
CA MET A 193 -19.81 -11.80 -7.90
C MET A 193 -20.23 -12.14 -9.33
N THR A 194 -21.01 -13.23 -9.47
CA THR A 194 -21.58 -13.65 -10.77
C THR A 194 -22.59 -12.65 -11.35
N SER A 195 -23.28 -11.85 -10.52
CA SER A 195 -24.22 -10.84 -11.03
C SER A 195 -23.49 -9.60 -11.58
N VAL A 196 -22.30 -9.31 -11.08
CA VAL A 196 -21.43 -8.22 -11.61
C VAL A 196 -20.97 -8.55 -13.03
N PHE A 197 -20.58 -9.80 -13.29
CA PHE A 197 -20.19 -10.24 -14.64
C PHE A 197 -21.35 -10.28 -15.66
N LYS A 198 -22.62 -10.30 -15.19
CA LYS A 198 -23.81 -10.24 -16.05
C LYS A 198 -24.14 -8.83 -16.55
N ILE A 199 -23.52 -7.78 -16.00
CA ILE A 199 -23.71 -6.42 -16.51
C ILE A 199 -22.96 -6.29 -17.83
N LYS A 200 -23.71 -6.09 -18.91
CA LYS A 200 -23.32 -6.17 -20.33
C LYS A 200 -21.99 -5.48 -20.71
N HIS A 201 -21.57 -4.45 -19.97
CA HIS A 201 -20.37 -3.65 -20.27
C HIS A 201 -19.16 -3.95 -19.38
N ILE A 202 -19.33 -4.65 -18.25
CA ILE A 202 -18.23 -4.92 -17.31
C ILE A 202 -17.17 -5.87 -17.89
N PRO A 203 -17.52 -6.98 -18.56
CA PRO A 203 -16.52 -7.86 -19.18
C PRO A 203 -15.68 -7.12 -20.23
N PHE A 204 -16.31 -6.25 -21.01
CA PHE A 204 -15.62 -5.44 -22.02
C PHE A 204 -14.65 -4.43 -21.38
N TYR A 205 -15.08 -3.79 -20.29
CA TYR A 205 -14.23 -2.87 -19.51
C TYR A 205 -13.04 -3.59 -18.88
N LEU A 206 -13.27 -4.78 -18.31
CA LEU A 206 -12.20 -5.60 -17.75
C LEU A 206 -11.17 -6.02 -18.81
N ILE A 207 -11.61 -6.38 -20.02
CA ILE A 207 -10.70 -6.71 -21.12
C ILE A 207 -9.84 -5.49 -21.50
N ILE A 208 -10.43 -4.31 -21.60
CA ILE A 208 -9.69 -3.07 -21.89
C ILE A 208 -8.65 -2.80 -20.80
N VAL A 209 -9.03 -2.88 -19.53
CA VAL A 209 -8.11 -2.65 -18.38
C VAL A 209 -6.98 -3.69 -18.33
N CYS A 210 -7.22 -4.92 -18.77
CA CYS A 210 -6.17 -5.94 -18.85
C CYS A 210 -5.24 -5.79 -20.05
N LEU A 211 -5.63 -5.03 -21.10
CA LEU A 211 -4.83 -4.81 -22.30
C LEU A 211 -3.95 -3.56 -22.21
N PHE A 212 -4.19 -2.68 -21.24
CA PHE A 212 -3.43 -1.46 -20.95
C PHE A 212 -2.77 -1.52 -19.58
#